data_88131cc4b396ced2140ec668e6d01e65
#
_entry.id   88131cc4b396ced2140ec668e6d01e65
#
_cell.length_a   1.000
_cell.length_b   1.000
_cell.length_c   1.000
_cell.angle_alpha   90.00
_cell.angle_beta   90.00
_cell.angle_gamma   90.00
#
_symmetry.space_group_name_H-M   'P 1'
#
loop_
_entity.id
_entity.type
_entity.pdbx_description
1 polymer ?
#
loop_
_entity_poly.entity_id
_entity_poly.type
_entity_poly.pdbx_seq_one_letter_code
_entity_poly.pdbx_strand_id
1 'polypeptide(L)'
;MSNKKLDFKAGQYVVYPTQGVGRLVRMEEQILGGQKIKMLVIDFEKNHMTLRVPLDRAEISGLRPLVSNKKMDEAIASAKGKAGIKRMIWARRAAQYEENINSGDPMKLAEVVRDLQRRSAADPMTFSGRQLYLRALERMAQEFAILHKLDVEEAAEKIEDILGIPKEIDLNAVDVEDEEVEEEEN
;
A
#
# COMPACT_ATOMS: atom_id res chain seq x y z
N MET A 1 -25.12 -7.79 -10.76
CA MET A 1 -23.76 -7.20 -10.56
C MET A 1 -22.86 -7.79 -11.63
N SER A 2 -22.29 -6.95 -12.48
CA SER A 2 -21.56 -7.41 -13.67
C SER A 2 -20.26 -8.08 -13.24
N ASN A 3 -20.16 -9.37 -13.38
CA ASN A 3 -18.95 -10.16 -13.14
C ASN A 3 -17.95 -9.81 -14.25
N LYS A 4 -17.16 -8.76 -14.05
CA LYS A 4 -16.10 -8.36 -14.96
C LYS A 4 -14.95 -9.35 -14.72
N LYS A 5 -15.00 -10.48 -15.44
CA LYS A 5 -13.95 -11.50 -15.40
C LYS A 5 -12.60 -10.81 -15.62
N LEU A 6 -11.76 -10.75 -14.59
CA LEU A 6 -10.44 -10.18 -14.69
C LEU A 6 -9.63 -11.03 -15.69
N ASP A 7 -9.23 -10.42 -16.79
CA ASP A 7 -8.39 -11.05 -17.82
C ASP A 7 -6.93 -10.81 -17.46
N PHE A 8 -6.33 -11.75 -16.75
CA PHE A 8 -4.92 -11.70 -16.36
C PHE A 8 -4.03 -12.30 -17.47
N LYS A 9 -2.93 -11.62 -17.80
CA LYS A 9 -1.97 -12.06 -18.82
C LYS A 9 -0.60 -12.28 -18.20
N ALA A 10 0.11 -13.31 -18.65
CA ALA A 10 1.50 -13.55 -18.27
C ALA A 10 2.36 -12.31 -18.60
N GLY A 11 3.26 -11.95 -17.70
CA GLY A 11 4.09 -10.75 -17.78
C GLY A 11 3.45 -9.47 -17.21
N GLN A 12 2.16 -9.48 -16.92
CA GLN A 12 1.45 -8.34 -16.36
C GLN A 12 1.80 -8.14 -14.88
N TYR A 13 1.93 -6.87 -14.47
CA TYR A 13 1.98 -6.51 -13.06
C TYR A 13 0.60 -6.50 -12.45
N VAL A 14 0.51 -6.99 -11.22
CA VAL A 14 -0.72 -7.08 -10.43
C VAL A 14 -0.45 -6.63 -9.00
N VAL A 15 -1.49 -6.21 -8.31
CA VAL A 15 -1.42 -5.87 -6.88
C VAL A 15 -2.15 -6.94 -6.09
N TYR A 16 -1.43 -7.57 -5.16
CA TYR A 16 -2.02 -8.43 -4.15
C TYR A 16 -2.06 -7.67 -2.81
N PRO A 17 -3.23 -7.52 -2.17
CA PRO A 17 -3.42 -6.57 -1.06
C PRO A 17 -2.35 -6.63 0.03
N THR A 18 -2.03 -7.80 0.52
CA THR A 18 -1.08 -7.97 1.63
C THR A 18 0.39 -7.97 1.20
N GLN A 19 0.69 -8.20 -0.09
CA GLN A 19 2.06 -8.34 -0.60
C GLN A 19 2.52 -7.16 -1.47
N GLY A 20 1.58 -6.35 -1.98
CA GLY A 20 1.87 -5.25 -2.89
C GLY A 20 1.97 -5.66 -4.35
N VAL A 21 2.86 -5.02 -5.10
CA VAL A 21 3.02 -5.26 -6.53
C VAL A 21 3.82 -6.54 -6.77
N GLY A 22 3.28 -7.42 -7.62
CA GLY A 22 3.95 -8.61 -8.11
C GLY A 22 3.78 -8.75 -9.61
N ARG A 23 4.56 -9.62 -10.23
CA ARG A 23 4.50 -9.93 -11.65
C ARG A 23 3.85 -11.29 -11.87
N LEU A 24 2.79 -11.33 -12.67
CA LEU A 24 2.20 -12.60 -13.08
C LEU A 24 3.14 -13.31 -14.05
N VAL A 25 3.80 -14.36 -13.60
CA VAL A 25 4.79 -15.10 -14.40
C VAL A 25 4.11 -16.00 -15.41
N ARG A 26 3.13 -16.78 -14.94
CA ARG A 26 2.39 -17.75 -15.79
C ARG A 26 1.07 -18.15 -15.15
N MET A 27 0.24 -18.79 -15.95
CA MET A 27 -0.89 -19.58 -15.46
C MET A 27 -0.55 -21.05 -15.61
N GLU A 28 -0.88 -21.85 -14.58
CA GLU A 28 -0.67 -23.31 -14.57
C GLU A 28 -1.94 -24.02 -14.13
N GLU A 29 -2.11 -25.27 -14.54
CA GLU A 29 -3.18 -26.13 -14.03
C GLU A 29 -2.62 -27.08 -12.97
N GLN A 30 -3.29 -27.16 -11.85
CA GLN A 30 -2.98 -28.11 -10.78
C GLN A 30 -4.19 -29.01 -10.51
N ILE A 31 -3.92 -30.27 -10.18
CA ILE A 31 -4.97 -31.21 -9.77
C ILE A 31 -5.00 -31.21 -8.24
N LEU A 32 -6.09 -30.69 -7.67
CA LEU A 32 -6.34 -30.66 -6.24
C LEU A 32 -7.66 -31.39 -5.97
N GLY A 33 -7.62 -32.44 -5.14
CA GLY A 33 -8.82 -33.23 -4.84
C GLY A 33 -9.50 -33.86 -6.07
N GLY A 34 -8.73 -34.20 -7.12
CA GLY A 34 -9.26 -34.74 -8.38
C GLY A 34 -9.85 -33.72 -9.34
N GLN A 35 -9.84 -32.44 -9.00
CA GLN A 35 -10.32 -31.34 -9.85
C GLN A 35 -9.15 -30.54 -10.43
N LYS A 36 -9.26 -30.17 -11.72
CA LYS A 36 -8.31 -29.28 -12.36
C LYS A 36 -8.62 -27.82 -11.98
N ILE A 37 -7.66 -27.18 -11.32
CA ILE A 37 -7.74 -25.79 -10.89
C ILE A 37 -6.70 -24.98 -11.63
N LYS A 38 -7.13 -23.88 -12.25
CA LYS A 38 -6.21 -22.89 -12.85
C LYS A 38 -5.63 -21.99 -11.77
N MET A 39 -4.29 -21.92 -11.73
CA MET A 39 -3.54 -21.12 -10.76
C MET A 39 -2.84 -19.98 -11.46
N LEU A 40 -2.88 -18.80 -10.86
CA LEU A 40 -2.05 -17.66 -11.21
C LEU A 40 -0.75 -17.75 -10.41
N VAL A 41 0.39 -17.78 -11.08
CA VAL A 41 1.72 -17.80 -10.43
C VAL A 41 2.27 -16.39 -10.46
N ILE A 42 2.34 -15.75 -9.29
CA ILE A 42 2.75 -14.35 -9.13
C ILE A 42 4.07 -14.34 -8.37
N ASP A 43 5.05 -13.65 -8.93
CA ASP A 43 6.35 -13.43 -8.31
C ASP A 43 6.44 -12.03 -7.70
N PHE A 44 6.88 -11.97 -6.44
CA PHE A 44 7.11 -10.75 -5.67
C PHE A 44 8.62 -10.61 -5.48
N GLU A 45 9.28 -9.94 -6.42
CA GLU A 45 10.73 -9.79 -6.46
C GLU A 45 11.29 -9.26 -5.14
N LYS A 46 10.63 -8.26 -4.55
CA LYS A 46 11.06 -7.65 -3.30
C LYS A 46 11.09 -8.62 -2.11
N ASN A 47 10.10 -9.49 -2.03
CA ASN A 47 9.96 -10.43 -0.91
C ASN A 47 10.62 -11.79 -1.21
N HIS A 48 11.22 -11.94 -2.41
CA HIS A 48 11.74 -13.22 -2.92
C HIS A 48 10.72 -14.36 -2.76
N MET A 49 9.45 -14.07 -3.05
CA MET A 49 8.33 -14.96 -2.80
C MET A 49 7.49 -15.17 -4.06
N THR A 50 7.12 -16.40 -4.31
CA THR A 50 6.18 -16.76 -5.36
C THR A 50 4.87 -17.24 -4.76
N LEU A 51 3.77 -16.57 -5.11
CA LEU A 51 2.43 -16.93 -4.66
C LEU A 51 1.64 -17.63 -5.78
N ARG A 52 0.90 -18.66 -5.42
CA ARG A 52 -0.04 -19.36 -6.30
C ARG A 52 -1.46 -19.07 -5.86
N VAL A 53 -2.22 -18.37 -6.69
CA VAL A 53 -3.60 -17.96 -6.40
C VAL A 53 -4.55 -18.66 -7.35
N PRO A 54 -5.54 -19.42 -6.87
CA PRO A 54 -6.59 -19.98 -7.72
C PRO A 54 -7.32 -18.86 -8.49
N LEU A 55 -7.48 -19.04 -9.80
CA LEU A 55 -8.10 -18.02 -10.67
C LEU A 55 -9.54 -17.67 -10.25
N ASP A 56 -10.28 -18.66 -9.79
CA ASP A 56 -11.65 -18.50 -9.30
C ASP A 56 -11.75 -17.69 -7.99
N ARG A 57 -10.64 -17.62 -7.24
CA ARG A 57 -10.54 -16.85 -5.99
C ARG A 57 -9.77 -15.54 -6.12
N ALA A 58 -9.26 -15.22 -7.31
CA ALA A 58 -8.46 -14.02 -7.54
C ALA A 58 -9.19 -12.73 -7.14
N GLU A 59 -10.46 -12.59 -7.50
CA GLU A 59 -11.28 -11.42 -7.12
C GLU A 59 -11.55 -11.37 -5.61
N ILE A 60 -11.88 -12.52 -5.01
CA ILE A 60 -12.18 -12.62 -3.57
C ILE A 60 -10.94 -12.29 -2.74
N SER A 61 -9.74 -12.67 -3.22
CA SER A 61 -8.48 -12.34 -2.57
C SER A 61 -8.06 -10.88 -2.74
N GLY A 62 -8.83 -10.08 -3.50
CA GLY A 62 -8.52 -8.69 -3.79
C GLY A 62 -7.40 -8.48 -4.82
N LEU A 63 -6.99 -9.55 -5.53
CA LEU A 63 -6.01 -9.43 -6.61
C LEU A 63 -6.58 -8.52 -7.70
N ARG A 64 -5.83 -7.50 -8.09
CA ARG A 64 -6.24 -6.53 -9.11
C ARG A 64 -5.08 -6.16 -10.05
N PRO A 65 -5.37 -5.67 -11.26
CA PRO A 65 -4.38 -5.00 -12.07
C PRO A 65 -3.92 -3.68 -11.43
N LEU A 66 -2.82 -3.11 -11.93
CA LEU A 66 -2.41 -1.76 -11.57
C LEU A 66 -3.53 -0.76 -11.88
N VAL A 67 -3.61 0.30 -11.08
CA VAL A 67 -4.52 1.42 -11.39
C VAL A 67 -4.01 2.22 -12.59
N SER A 68 -4.86 3.06 -13.15
CA SER A 68 -4.43 4.04 -14.15
C SER A 68 -3.62 5.16 -13.51
N ASN A 69 -2.75 5.83 -14.30
CA ASN A 69 -2.03 7.02 -13.84
C ASN A 69 -2.98 8.05 -13.22
N LYS A 70 -4.11 8.32 -13.86
CA LYS A 70 -5.12 9.25 -13.35
C LYS A 70 -5.60 8.87 -11.93
N LYS A 71 -5.89 7.59 -11.69
CA LYS A 71 -6.34 7.15 -10.35
C LYS A 71 -5.21 7.23 -9.33
N MET A 72 -3.96 6.99 -9.73
CA MET A 72 -2.81 7.17 -8.87
C MET A 72 -2.59 8.64 -8.52
N ASP A 73 -2.68 9.54 -9.51
CA ASP A 73 -2.56 10.98 -9.31
C ASP A 73 -3.66 11.52 -8.38
N GLU A 74 -4.89 11.03 -8.54
CA GLU A 74 -6.02 11.35 -7.65
C GLU A 74 -5.73 10.91 -6.20
N ALA A 75 -5.16 9.71 -6.01
CA ALA A 75 -4.79 9.21 -4.69
C ALA A 75 -3.70 10.09 -4.05
N ILE A 76 -2.62 10.39 -4.78
CA ILE A 76 -1.54 11.26 -4.29
C ILE A 76 -2.09 12.67 -3.99
N ALA A 77 -2.94 13.21 -4.84
CA ALA A 77 -3.56 14.51 -4.61
C ALA A 77 -4.41 14.52 -3.31
N SER A 78 -5.11 13.42 -3.01
CA SER A 78 -5.89 13.30 -1.78
C SER A 78 -5.02 13.29 -0.51
N ALA A 79 -3.76 12.85 -0.62
CA ALA A 79 -2.80 12.86 0.48
C ALA A 79 -2.23 14.26 0.80
N LYS A 80 -2.42 15.26 -0.08
CA LYS A 80 -2.04 16.67 0.20
C LYS A 80 -2.93 17.34 1.25
N GLY A 81 -4.10 16.79 1.53
CA GLY A 81 -5.06 17.32 2.49
C GLY A 81 -4.51 17.37 3.91
N LYS A 82 -5.26 18.00 4.83
CA LYS A 82 -4.96 17.93 6.26
C LYS A 82 -5.26 16.53 6.77
N ALA A 83 -4.49 16.09 7.78
CA ALA A 83 -4.77 14.84 8.48
C ALA A 83 -6.21 14.81 9.00
N GLY A 84 -6.88 13.68 8.88
CA GLY A 84 -8.19 13.48 9.45
C GLY A 84 -8.08 13.41 10.98
N ILE A 85 -8.81 14.27 11.70
CA ILE A 85 -8.89 14.19 13.16
C ILE A 85 -9.75 12.98 13.50
N LYS A 86 -9.12 11.89 13.90
CA LYS A 86 -9.82 10.69 14.36
C LYS A 86 -9.78 10.69 15.90
N ARG A 87 -10.92 10.96 16.53
CA ARG A 87 -11.09 10.86 17.99
C ARG A 87 -11.15 9.39 18.42
N MET A 88 -10.02 8.71 18.34
CA MET A 88 -9.85 7.30 18.71
C MET A 88 -8.48 7.12 19.36
N ILE A 89 -8.40 6.20 20.32
CA ILE A 89 -7.12 5.77 20.90
C ILE A 89 -6.19 5.23 19.82
N TRP A 90 -4.89 5.41 20.04
CA TRP A 90 -3.86 5.06 19.06
C TRP A 90 -3.96 3.61 18.57
N ALA A 91 -4.09 2.64 19.48
CA ALA A 91 -4.18 1.23 19.12
C ALA A 91 -5.29 0.93 18.10
N ARG A 92 -6.45 1.60 18.23
CA ARG A 92 -7.57 1.45 17.31
C ARG A 92 -7.30 2.13 15.96
N ARG A 93 -6.63 3.30 15.97
CA ARG A 93 -6.20 3.99 14.74
C ARG A 93 -5.16 3.16 13.99
N ALA A 94 -4.16 2.64 14.68
CA ALA A 94 -3.12 1.79 14.10
C ALA A 94 -3.72 0.55 13.42
N ALA A 95 -4.65 -0.14 14.07
CA ALA A 95 -5.36 -1.27 13.47
C ALA A 95 -6.11 -0.89 12.19
N GLN A 96 -6.76 0.28 12.17
CA GLN A 96 -7.44 0.78 10.97
C GLN A 96 -6.46 1.13 9.85
N TYR A 97 -5.31 1.74 10.17
CA TYR A 97 -4.26 2.02 9.19
C TYR A 97 -3.67 0.73 8.61
N GLU A 98 -3.46 -0.30 9.43
CA GLU A 98 -3.04 -1.61 8.94
C GLU A 98 -4.06 -2.24 7.99
N GLU A 99 -5.35 -2.16 8.31
CA GLU A 99 -6.42 -2.60 7.42
C GLU A 99 -6.40 -1.83 6.09
N ASN A 100 -6.21 -0.51 6.14
CA ASN A 100 -6.10 0.32 4.95
C ASN A 100 -4.89 -0.06 4.09
N ILE A 101 -3.73 -0.28 4.70
CA ILE A 101 -2.50 -0.71 4.01
C ILE A 101 -2.72 -2.09 3.36
N ASN A 102 -3.33 -3.01 4.08
CA ASN A 102 -3.59 -4.36 3.62
C ASN A 102 -4.76 -4.48 2.64
N SER A 103 -5.49 -3.41 2.39
CA SER A 103 -6.58 -3.39 1.39
C SER A 103 -6.06 -3.37 -0.05
N GLY A 104 -4.85 -2.87 -0.27
CA GLY A 104 -4.29 -2.65 -1.60
C GLY A 104 -4.98 -1.54 -2.42
N ASP A 105 -5.84 -0.72 -1.80
CA ASP A 105 -6.48 0.43 -2.46
C ASP A 105 -5.59 1.67 -2.34
N PRO A 106 -5.17 2.30 -3.46
CA PRO A 106 -4.31 3.48 -3.42
C PRO A 106 -4.95 4.68 -2.70
N MET A 107 -6.27 4.81 -2.70
CA MET A 107 -6.95 5.87 -1.95
C MET A 107 -6.84 5.67 -0.44
N LYS A 108 -6.95 4.42 0.03
CA LYS A 108 -6.78 4.08 1.44
C LYS A 108 -5.32 4.21 1.89
N LEU A 109 -4.36 3.85 1.01
CA LEU A 109 -2.93 4.10 1.25
C LEU A 109 -2.66 5.59 1.38
N ALA A 110 -3.21 6.40 0.48
CA ALA A 110 -3.09 7.85 0.50
C ALA A 110 -3.67 8.47 1.79
N GLU A 111 -4.75 7.91 2.33
CA GLU A 111 -5.31 8.32 3.63
C GLU A 111 -4.30 8.09 4.76
N VAL A 112 -3.65 6.92 4.81
CA VAL A 112 -2.64 6.62 5.81
C VAL A 112 -1.44 7.56 5.69
N VAL A 113 -0.93 7.75 4.48
CA VAL A 113 0.18 8.69 4.22
C VAL A 113 -0.20 10.10 4.66
N ARG A 114 -1.39 10.58 4.31
CA ARG A 114 -1.90 11.91 4.71
C ARG A 114 -1.96 12.09 6.21
N ASP A 115 -2.50 11.09 6.91
CA ASP A 115 -2.77 11.19 8.35
C ASP A 115 -1.50 11.06 9.19
N LEU A 116 -0.49 10.34 8.69
CA LEU A 116 0.76 10.05 9.41
C LEU A 116 1.97 10.83 8.90
N GLN A 117 1.84 11.57 7.77
CA GLN A 117 2.98 12.35 7.26
C GLN A 117 3.39 13.45 8.23
N ARG A 118 4.70 13.56 8.46
CA ARG A 118 5.30 14.64 9.22
C ARG A 118 5.54 15.83 8.30
N ARG A 119 5.01 16.99 8.65
CA ARG A 119 5.10 18.21 7.84
C ARG A 119 6.14 19.20 8.33
N SER A 120 6.53 19.06 9.58
CA SER A 120 7.58 19.87 10.18
C SER A 120 8.34 19.06 11.22
N ALA A 121 9.55 19.52 11.58
CA ALA A 121 10.33 18.89 12.63
C ALA A 121 9.63 18.94 14.01
N ALA A 122 8.66 19.84 14.18
CA ALA A 122 7.88 19.98 15.41
C ALA A 122 6.67 19.02 15.48
N ASP A 123 6.34 18.33 14.38
CA ASP A 123 5.23 17.37 14.40
C ASP A 123 5.67 16.10 15.15
N PRO A 124 4.93 15.67 16.20
CA PRO A 124 5.29 14.46 16.94
C PRO A 124 5.15 13.23 16.05
N MET A 125 6.05 12.28 16.22
CA MET A 125 6.03 11.02 15.49
C MET A 125 6.38 9.87 16.41
N THR A 126 5.48 8.90 16.54
CA THR A 126 5.74 7.68 17.28
C THR A 126 6.47 6.65 16.42
N PHE A 127 7.15 5.69 17.05
CA PHE A 127 7.80 4.60 16.31
C PHE A 127 6.80 3.81 15.45
N SER A 128 5.66 3.42 16.02
CA SER A 128 4.64 2.65 15.30
C SER A 128 3.99 3.49 14.19
N GLY A 129 3.75 4.77 14.41
CA GLY A 129 3.25 5.70 13.38
C GLY A 129 4.20 5.79 12.19
N ARG A 130 5.50 5.91 12.45
CA ARG A 130 6.52 5.92 11.42
C ARG A 130 6.54 4.62 10.61
N GLN A 131 6.46 3.47 11.27
CA GLN A 131 6.45 2.18 10.56
C GLN A 131 5.24 2.05 9.63
N LEU A 132 4.06 2.50 10.08
CA LEU A 132 2.85 2.51 9.26
C LEU A 132 2.96 3.47 8.08
N TYR A 133 3.51 4.68 8.29
CA TYR A 133 3.76 5.66 7.24
C TYR A 133 4.67 5.10 6.15
N LEU A 134 5.84 4.57 6.53
CA LEU A 134 6.82 4.02 5.60
C LEU A 134 6.23 2.84 4.79
N ARG A 135 5.47 1.95 5.44
CA ARG A 135 4.80 0.85 4.76
C ARG A 135 3.76 1.33 3.75
N ALA A 136 2.97 2.35 4.11
CA ALA A 136 1.96 2.91 3.21
C ALA A 136 2.61 3.60 2.01
N LEU A 137 3.62 4.45 2.26
CA LEU A 137 4.38 5.15 1.22
C LEU A 137 5.04 4.15 0.27
N GLU A 138 5.68 3.13 0.79
CA GLU A 138 6.32 2.09 0.01
C GLU A 138 5.33 1.33 -0.90
N ARG A 139 4.14 0.98 -0.38
CA ARG A 139 3.09 0.34 -1.17
C ARG A 139 2.62 1.23 -2.32
N MET A 140 2.48 2.52 -2.09
CA MET A 140 2.17 3.49 -3.15
C MET A 140 3.32 3.61 -4.14
N ALA A 141 4.55 3.71 -3.65
CA ALA A 141 5.74 3.85 -4.47
C ALA A 141 5.97 2.65 -5.40
N GLN A 142 5.72 1.41 -4.95
CA GLN A 142 5.81 0.21 -5.79
C GLN A 142 4.91 0.30 -7.03
N GLU A 143 3.66 0.72 -6.86
CA GLU A 143 2.73 0.83 -7.99
C GLU A 143 3.05 2.05 -8.86
N PHE A 144 3.40 3.18 -8.25
CA PHE A 144 3.81 4.41 -8.94
C PHE A 144 5.09 4.18 -9.78
N ALA A 145 6.07 3.44 -9.25
CA ALA A 145 7.31 3.10 -9.92
C ALA A 145 7.07 2.38 -11.26
N ILE A 146 6.20 1.36 -11.25
CA ILE A 146 5.87 0.62 -12.48
C ILE A 146 5.14 1.52 -13.49
N LEU A 147 4.21 2.36 -13.02
CA LEU A 147 3.46 3.27 -13.89
C LEU A 147 4.35 4.31 -14.57
N HIS A 148 5.42 4.76 -13.89
CA HIS A 148 6.31 5.81 -14.37
C HIS A 148 7.69 5.32 -14.81
N LYS A 149 7.95 4.00 -14.75
CA LYS A 149 9.24 3.36 -15.11
C LYS A 149 10.41 3.90 -14.28
N LEU A 150 10.22 3.98 -12.99
CA LEU A 150 11.19 4.41 -11.99
C LEU A 150 11.58 3.21 -11.12
N ASP A 151 12.62 3.36 -10.31
CA ASP A 151 12.80 2.49 -9.16
C ASP A 151 11.88 2.91 -7.99
N VAL A 152 11.78 2.06 -6.96
CA VAL A 152 10.84 2.27 -5.87
C VAL A 152 11.27 3.44 -4.97
N GLU A 153 12.56 3.61 -4.77
CA GLU A 153 13.17 4.69 -3.99
C GLU A 153 12.91 6.04 -4.67
N GLU A 154 13.22 6.16 -5.97
CA GLU A 154 12.92 7.37 -6.75
C GLU A 154 11.42 7.69 -6.78
N ALA A 155 10.57 6.65 -6.82
CA ALA A 155 9.12 6.80 -6.79
C ALA A 155 8.65 7.34 -5.43
N ALA A 156 9.21 6.85 -4.32
CA ALA A 156 8.90 7.34 -2.98
C ALA A 156 9.29 8.81 -2.82
N GLU A 157 10.52 9.18 -3.21
CA GLU A 157 10.98 10.57 -3.18
C GLU A 157 10.09 11.51 -4.00
N LYS A 158 9.68 11.07 -5.21
CA LYS A 158 8.77 11.88 -6.03
C LYS A 158 7.39 12.06 -5.40
N ILE A 159 6.87 11.04 -4.76
CA ILE A 159 5.60 11.14 -4.02
C ILE A 159 5.76 12.15 -2.88
N GLU A 160 6.84 12.08 -2.09
CA GLU A 160 7.11 13.02 -1.00
C GLU A 160 7.30 14.45 -1.51
N ASP A 161 8.03 14.65 -2.63
CA ASP A 161 8.16 15.96 -3.29
C ASP A 161 6.80 16.51 -3.73
N ILE A 162 5.92 15.68 -4.31
CA ILE A 162 4.57 16.07 -4.70
C ILE A 162 3.72 16.45 -3.47
N LEU A 163 3.91 15.77 -2.36
CA LEU A 163 3.21 16.04 -1.10
C LEU A 163 3.76 17.28 -0.39
N GLY A 164 4.94 17.76 -0.79
CA GLY A 164 5.62 18.91 -0.17
C GLY A 164 6.20 18.58 1.20
N ILE A 165 6.64 17.33 1.40
CA ILE A 165 7.30 16.90 2.64
C ILE A 165 8.74 17.42 2.61
N PRO A 166 9.17 18.22 3.61
CA PRO A 166 10.52 18.76 3.64
C PRO A 166 11.57 17.65 3.77
N LYS A 167 12.59 17.66 2.92
CA LYS A 167 13.71 16.68 2.95
C LYS A 167 14.58 16.77 4.21
N GLU A 168 14.50 17.89 4.93
CA GLU A 168 15.22 18.13 6.18
C GLU A 168 14.61 17.40 7.38
N ILE A 169 13.41 16.86 7.22
CA ILE A 169 12.76 16.10 8.28
C ILE A 169 13.38 14.70 8.36
N ASP A 170 14.08 14.42 9.44
CA ASP A 170 14.57 13.07 9.70
C ASP A 170 13.41 12.16 10.11
N LEU A 171 12.91 11.40 9.13
CA LEU A 171 11.87 10.40 9.38
C LEU A 171 12.36 9.23 10.25
N ASN A 172 13.68 9.14 10.56
CA ASN A 172 14.22 8.16 11.48
C ASN A 172 14.18 8.65 12.92
N ALA A 173 14.03 9.95 13.15
CA ALA A 173 13.84 10.50 14.48
C ALA A 173 12.46 10.14 15.00
N VAL A 174 12.41 9.52 16.17
CA VAL A 174 11.19 9.25 16.92
C VAL A 174 11.13 10.24 18.06
N ASP A 175 10.13 11.11 18.08
CA ASP A 175 10.04 12.22 19.02
C ASP A 175 9.33 11.82 20.32
N VAL A 176 8.42 10.84 20.24
CA VAL A 176 7.60 10.38 21.36
C VAL A 176 7.47 8.87 21.38
N GLU A 177 7.30 8.29 22.55
CA GLU A 177 6.97 6.88 22.72
C GLU A 177 5.48 6.65 22.46
N ASP A 178 5.10 5.44 22.07
CA ASP A 178 3.70 5.11 21.70
C ASP A 178 2.72 5.27 22.88
N GLU A 179 3.21 5.14 24.12
CA GLU A 179 2.39 5.25 25.34
C GLU A 179 2.00 6.70 25.68
N GLU A 180 2.83 7.70 25.30
CA GLU A 180 2.55 9.11 25.61
C GLU A 180 1.41 9.71 24.77
N VAL A 181 1.06 9.08 23.65
CA VAL A 181 0.00 9.55 22.73
C VAL A 181 -1.40 9.17 23.24
N GLU A 182 -1.51 8.27 24.23
CA GLU A 182 -2.80 7.81 24.77
C GLU A 182 -3.39 8.78 25.81
N GLU A 183 -2.57 9.62 26.49
CA GLU A 183 -3.03 10.48 27.58
C GLU A 183 -3.66 11.82 27.13
N GLU A 184 -3.47 12.26 25.90
CA GLU A 184 -4.04 13.52 25.40
C GLU A 184 -5.50 13.43 24.90
N GLU A 185 -6.13 12.26 24.94
CA GLU A 185 -7.50 12.05 24.42
C GLU A 185 -8.60 12.01 25.53
N ASN A 186 -8.37 12.57 26.72
CA ASN A 186 -9.42 12.68 27.76
C ASN A 186 -10.19 13.99 27.68
#